data_e6ef10040cc9cc4bc47b05e5d52f3712
#
_entry.id   e6ef10040cc9cc4bc47b05e5d52f3712
#
_cell.length_a   1.000
_cell.length_b   1.000
_cell.length_c   1.000
_cell.angle_alpha   90.00
_cell.angle_beta   90.00
_cell.angle_gamma   90.00
#
_symmetry.space_group_name_H-M   'P 1'
#
loop_
_entity.id
_entity.type
_entity.pdbx_description
1 polymer ?
#
loop_
_entity_poly.entity_id
_entity_poly.type
_entity_poly.pdbx_seq_one_letter_code
_entity_poly.pdbx_strand_id
1 'polypeptide(L)'
;MNEMPLRGPEDTGDNAPTVNGHNESILPICARLAAQVNTFLETDAPTPLLKVVQEQTRVALAVINEALDKYSLEEISLSYNGGKDCLVLLILLLCALADYKKGPLPRALATVYIISPHPFAEVDTFVDESSSDYHLDLARYAMPMKEAFQQYLKENTSVKAILVGTRRTDPHGQNLTHFDETDSGWPAFMRVHPVIDWHYVEIWAFIRHMQIPYCPLYDQGYTSLGGTTDTHPNPALKANIDSEARDTKVFKPAYELTEDNAERLGRDWK
;
A
#
# COMPACT_ATOMS: atom_id res chain seq x y z
N MET A 1 -41.98 56.26 -33.75
CA MET A 1 -41.76 55.63 -32.42
C MET A 1 -41.79 54.13 -32.67
N ASN A 2 -40.61 53.56 -32.80
CA ASN A 2 -40.44 52.13 -32.97
C ASN A 2 -39.68 51.65 -31.76
N GLU A 3 -40.33 50.88 -30.91
CA GLU A 3 -39.74 50.20 -29.77
C GLU A 3 -38.97 48.95 -30.24
N MET A 4 -37.66 48.85 -29.88
CA MET A 4 -36.89 47.69 -30.08
C MET A 4 -37.05 46.73 -28.86
N PRO A 5 -37.16 45.40 -29.04
CA PRO A 5 -37.25 44.48 -27.94
C PRO A 5 -35.87 44.24 -27.33
N LEU A 6 -35.82 44.21 -26.00
CA LEU A 6 -34.67 43.86 -25.15
C LEU A 6 -34.32 42.39 -25.35
N ARG A 7 -33.03 42.12 -25.67
CA ARG A 7 -32.44 40.77 -25.64
C ARG A 7 -32.19 40.36 -24.18
N GLY A 8 -32.66 39.19 -23.80
CA GLY A 8 -32.34 38.52 -22.53
C GLY A 8 -30.87 38.02 -22.48
N PRO A 9 -30.32 37.74 -21.30
CA PRO A 9 -28.93 37.33 -21.16
C PRO A 9 -28.68 35.92 -21.75
N GLU A 10 -27.60 35.80 -22.53
CA GLU A 10 -27.10 34.54 -23.07
C GLU A 10 -26.60 33.65 -21.93
N ASP A 11 -27.12 32.45 -21.89
CA ASP A 11 -26.74 31.36 -21.01
C ASP A 11 -25.33 30.88 -21.43
N THR A 12 -24.29 31.34 -20.71
CA THR A 12 -22.93 30.81 -20.83
C THR A 12 -22.88 29.51 -20.06
N GLY A 13 -23.18 28.42 -20.75
CA GLY A 13 -22.94 27.06 -20.23
C GLY A 13 -21.49 26.87 -19.78
N ASP A 14 -21.29 26.88 -18.48
CA ASP A 14 -20.05 26.44 -17.82
C ASP A 14 -19.88 24.94 -18.10
N ASN A 15 -19.09 24.63 -19.13
CA ASN A 15 -18.54 23.32 -19.33
C ASN A 15 -17.43 23.11 -18.28
N ALA A 16 -17.80 22.66 -17.08
CA ALA A 16 -16.87 22.07 -16.17
C ALA A 16 -16.20 20.85 -16.87
N PRO A 17 -14.87 20.71 -16.83
CA PRO A 17 -14.24 19.55 -17.41
C PRO A 17 -14.71 18.30 -16.65
N THR A 18 -15.48 17.45 -17.32
CA THR A 18 -15.77 16.10 -16.87
C THR A 18 -14.42 15.38 -16.79
N VAL A 19 -13.97 15.11 -15.58
CA VAL A 19 -12.84 14.25 -15.29
C VAL A 19 -13.20 12.84 -15.78
N ASN A 20 -12.84 12.52 -17.01
CA ASN A 20 -12.88 11.17 -17.57
C ASN A 20 -11.70 10.37 -17.02
N GLY A 21 -11.69 10.11 -15.71
CA GLY A 21 -10.77 9.20 -15.08
C GLY A 21 -11.58 8.03 -14.52
N HIS A 22 -11.30 6.80 -14.97
CA HIS A 22 -11.77 5.50 -14.45
C HIS A 22 -12.81 4.74 -15.27
N ASN A 23 -12.62 4.69 -16.59
CA ASN A 23 -13.38 3.73 -17.39
C ASN A 23 -12.53 2.49 -17.78
N GLU A 24 -11.26 2.41 -17.33
CA GLU A 24 -10.34 1.34 -17.67
C GLU A 24 -10.34 0.23 -16.62
N SER A 25 -10.27 -1.02 -17.09
CA SER A 25 -10.11 -2.21 -16.26
C SER A 25 -8.73 -2.22 -15.58
N ILE A 26 -8.59 -2.82 -14.39
CA ILE A 26 -7.28 -3.05 -13.74
C ILE A 26 -6.40 -4.04 -14.50
N LEU A 27 -6.95 -4.76 -15.50
CA LEU A 27 -6.24 -5.82 -16.22
C LEU A 27 -4.90 -5.38 -16.86
N PRO A 28 -4.78 -4.21 -17.53
CA PRO A 28 -3.50 -3.78 -18.08
C PRO A 28 -2.40 -3.61 -17.04
N ILE A 29 -2.76 -3.08 -15.86
CA ILE A 29 -1.82 -2.92 -14.74
C ILE A 29 -1.42 -4.28 -14.19
N CYS A 30 -2.37 -5.17 -13.97
CA CYS A 30 -2.12 -6.55 -13.53
C CYS A 30 -1.16 -7.26 -14.49
N ALA A 31 -1.43 -7.22 -15.81
CA ALA A 31 -0.59 -7.86 -16.82
C ALA A 31 0.83 -7.29 -16.85
N ARG A 32 0.97 -5.96 -16.76
CA ARG A 32 2.28 -5.29 -16.74
C ARG A 32 3.10 -5.70 -15.51
N LEU A 33 2.49 -5.66 -14.32
CA LEU A 33 3.16 -6.02 -13.08
C LEU A 33 3.50 -7.52 -13.04
N ALA A 34 2.60 -8.39 -13.50
CA ALA A 34 2.87 -9.82 -13.61
C ALA A 34 4.05 -10.12 -14.55
N ALA A 35 4.11 -9.48 -15.72
CA ALA A 35 5.24 -9.63 -16.62
C ALA A 35 6.56 -9.20 -15.97
N GLN A 36 6.57 -8.09 -15.24
CA GLN A 36 7.75 -7.59 -14.55
C GLN A 36 8.19 -8.54 -13.43
N VAL A 37 7.26 -8.98 -12.56
CA VAL A 37 7.55 -9.91 -11.47
C VAL A 37 7.98 -11.28 -12.01
N ASN A 38 7.33 -11.82 -13.05
CA ASN A 38 7.72 -13.08 -13.66
C ASN A 38 9.14 -13.01 -14.25
N THR A 39 9.47 -11.93 -14.96
CA THR A 39 10.85 -11.71 -15.43
C THR A 39 11.86 -11.72 -14.29
N PHE A 40 11.55 -11.04 -13.19
CA PHE A 40 12.39 -11.08 -11.99
C PHE A 40 12.55 -12.49 -11.43
N LEU A 41 11.48 -13.28 -11.38
CA LEU A 41 11.49 -14.65 -10.82
C LEU A 41 12.23 -15.66 -11.73
N GLU A 42 12.25 -15.42 -13.05
CA GLU A 42 12.88 -16.29 -14.04
C GLU A 42 14.36 -15.96 -14.30
N THR A 43 14.78 -14.74 -13.95
CA THR A 43 16.16 -14.28 -14.14
C THR A 43 17.05 -14.73 -12.97
N ASP A 44 18.30 -15.11 -13.25
CA ASP A 44 19.28 -15.40 -12.21
C ASP A 44 19.46 -14.19 -11.28
N ALA A 45 19.30 -14.41 -9.99
CA ALA A 45 19.41 -13.34 -9.02
C ALA A 45 20.85 -12.79 -8.94
N PRO A 46 21.09 -11.50 -9.17
CA PRO A 46 22.44 -10.94 -9.19
C PRO A 46 23.09 -10.87 -7.81
N THR A 47 22.33 -11.01 -6.72
CA THR A 47 22.82 -11.00 -5.36
C THR A 47 22.12 -12.06 -4.49
N PRO A 48 22.77 -12.55 -3.39
CA PRO A 48 22.12 -13.46 -2.45
C PRO A 48 20.81 -12.89 -1.88
N LEU A 49 20.76 -11.59 -1.58
CA LEU A 49 19.55 -10.92 -1.08
C LEU A 49 18.40 -11.01 -2.09
N LEU A 50 18.64 -10.72 -3.38
CA LEU A 50 17.61 -10.80 -4.40
C LEU A 50 17.15 -12.25 -4.64
N LYS A 51 18.02 -13.25 -4.41
CA LYS A 51 17.60 -14.65 -4.43
C LYS A 51 16.59 -14.96 -3.32
N VAL A 52 16.84 -14.47 -2.10
CA VAL A 52 15.88 -14.60 -0.99
C VAL A 52 14.57 -13.88 -1.33
N VAL A 53 14.64 -12.67 -1.90
CA VAL A 53 13.46 -11.91 -2.33
C VAL A 53 12.65 -12.68 -3.39
N GLN A 54 13.29 -13.36 -4.33
CA GLN A 54 12.59 -14.23 -5.28
C GLN A 54 11.86 -15.37 -4.58
N GLU A 55 12.47 -16.01 -3.59
CA GLU A 55 11.86 -17.09 -2.80
C GLU A 55 10.65 -16.57 -2.01
N GLN A 56 10.82 -15.47 -1.30
CA GLN A 56 9.73 -14.80 -0.57
C GLN A 56 8.59 -14.34 -1.49
N THR A 57 8.91 -13.83 -2.67
CA THR A 57 7.91 -13.45 -3.68
C THR A 57 7.07 -14.67 -4.11
N ARG A 58 7.68 -15.83 -4.35
CA ARG A 58 6.95 -17.05 -4.69
C ARG A 58 6.03 -17.50 -3.56
N VAL A 59 6.50 -17.45 -2.31
CA VAL A 59 5.69 -17.78 -1.13
C VAL A 59 4.51 -16.82 -1.01
N ALA A 60 4.73 -15.51 -1.11
CA ALA A 60 3.69 -14.51 -1.01
C ALA A 60 2.62 -14.67 -2.11
N LEU A 61 3.04 -14.92 -3.36
CA LEU A 61 2.12 -15.20 -4.47
C LEU A 61 1.32 -16.49 -4.24
N ALA A 62 1.92 -17.54 -3.67
CA ALA A 62 1.22 -18.77 -3.33
C ALA A 62 0.12 -18.51 -2.25
N VAL A 63 0.42 -17.72 -1.23
CA VAL A 63 -0.54 -17.33 -0.19
C VAL A 63 -1.68 -16.49 -0.76
N ILE A 64 -1.36 -15.53 -1.65
CA ILE A 64 -2.38 -14.70 -2.32
C ILE A 64 -3.29 -15.59 -3.19
N ASN A 65 -2.72 -16.50 -3.97
CA ASN A 65 -3.49 -17.44 -4.79
C ASN A 65 -4.37 -18.35 -3.93
N GLU A 66 -3.88 -18.83 -2.78
CA GLU A 66 -4.70 -19.59 -1.83
C GLU A 66 -5.87 -18.75 -1.30
N ALA A 67 -5.66 -17.46 -1.00
CA ALA A 67 -6.74 -16.56 -0.62
C ALA A 67 -7.75 -16.38 -1.75
N LEU A 68 -7.29 -16.16 -2.99
CA LEU A 68 -8.13 -16.06 -4.19
C LEU A 68 -8.86 -17.39 -4.52
N ASP A 69 -8.34 -18.51 -4.03
CA ASP A 69 -9.02 -19.80 -4.14
C ASP A 69 -10.12 -20.00 -3.10
N LYS A 70 -9.92 -19.51 -1.88
CA LYS A 70 -10.87 -19.61 -0.77
C LYS A 70 -12.00 -18.61 -0.83
N TYR A 71 -11.72 -17.41 -1.37
CA TYR A 71 -12.64 -16.27 -1.36
C TYR A 71 -12.83 -15.73 -2.78
N SER A 72 -14.03 -15.24 -3.09
CA SER A 72 -14.27 -14.48 -4.32
C SER A 72 -13.63 -13.08 -4.21
N LEU A 73 -13.46 -12.39 -5.35
CA LEU A 73 -12.92 -11.03 -5.35
C LEU A 73 -13.79 -10.03 -4.57
N GLU A 74 -15.09 -10.26 -4.49
CA GLU A 74 -16.04 -9.46 -3.71
C GLU A 74 -15.91 -9.71 -2.20
N GLU A 75 -15.33 -10.85 -1.81
CA GLU A 75 -15.08 -11.21 -0.42
C GLU A 75 -13.69 -10.80 0.09
N ILE A 76 -12.84 -10.30 -0.81
CA ILE A 76 -11.45 -9.89 -0.49
C ILE A 76 -11.33 -8.38 -0.50
N SER A 77 -10.58 -7.85 0.47
CA SER A 77 -10.15 -6.46 0.53
C SER A 77 -8.67 -6.37 0.86
N LEU A 78 -8.08 -5.20 0.61
CA LEU A 78 -6.70 -4.88 0.97
C LEU A 78 -6.69 -3.77 2.05
N SER A 79 -5.93 -3.96 3.12
CA SER A 79 -5.58 -2.87 4.04
C SER A 79 -4.37 -2.12 3.49
N TYR A 80 -4.58 -0.84 3.09
CA TYR A 80 -3.55 -0.03 2.43
C TYR A 80 -3.44 1.34 3.08
N ASN A 81 -2.22 1.74 3.46
CA ASN A 81 -1.93 3.00 4.12
C ASN A 81 -0.72 3.74 3.50
N GLY A 82 -0.31 3.38 2.29
CA GLY A 82 0.87 3.97 1.62
C GLY A 82 2.22 3.52 2.20
N GLY A 83 2.24 2.68 3.22
CA GLY A 83 3.46 2.12 3.79
C GLY A 83 4.13 1.10 2.86
N LYS A 84 5.45 0.93 2.98
CA LYS A 84 6.25 0.06 2.12
C LYS A 84 5.78 -1.40 2.08
N ASP A 85 5.33 -1.93 3.22
CA ASP A 85 4.94 -3.34 3.36
C ASP A 85 3.61 -3.62 2.65
N CYS A 86 2.60 -2.75 2.84
CA CYS A 86 1.33 -2.87 2.13
C CYS A 86 1.46 -2.50 0.63
N LEU A 87 2.46 -1.69 0.25
CA LEU A 87 2.77 -1.39 -1.14
C LEU A 87 3.31 -2.64 -1.86
N VAL A 88 4.27 -3.36 -1.26
CA VAL A 88 4.75 -4.66 -1.80
C VAL A 88 3.58 -5.64 -1.93
N LEU A 89 2.75 -5.75 -0.90
CA LEU A 89 1.57 -6.61 -0.92
C LEU A 89 0.60 -6.24 -2.05
N LEU A 90 0.33 -4.94 -2.26
CA LEU A 90 -0.51 -4.45 -3.36
C LEU A 90 0.03 -4.89 -4.72
N ILE A 91 1.34 -4.70 -4.97
CA ILE A 91 1.98 -5.11 -6.23
C ILE A 91 1.83 -6.61 -6.46
N LEU A 92 2.06 -7.43 -5.43
CA LEU A 92 1.93 -8.89 -5.53
C LEU A 92 0.49 -9.34 -5.73
N LEU A 93 -0.49 -8.67 -5.10
CA LEU A 93 -1.91 -8.94 -5.33
C LEU A 93 -2.30 -8.64 -6.77
N LEU A 94 -1.92 -7.47 -7.31
CA LEU A 94 -2.17 -7.12 -8.71
C LEU A 94 -1.49 -8.11 -9.68
N CYS A 95 -0.29 -8.58 -9.35
CA CYS A 95 0.40 -9.60 -10.12
C CYS A 95 -0.40 -10.92 -10.15
N ALA A 96 -0.88 -11.39 -9.00
CA ALA A 96 -1.68 -12.62 -8.92
C ALA A 96 -3.02 -12.51 -9.68
N LEU A 97 -3.61 -11.32 -9.72
CA LEU A 97 -4.87 -11.08 -10.45
C LEU A 97 -4.73 -11.16 -11.98
N ALA A 98 -3.53 -11.04 -12.53
CA ALA A 98 -3.32 -11.21 -13.98
C ALA A 98 -3.72 -12.60 -14.47
N ASP A 99 -3.55 -13.61 -13.64
CA ASP A 99 -3.88 -15.01 -13.93
C ASP A 99 -5.22 -15.49 -13.34
N TYR A 100 -5.99 -14.56 -12.72
CA TYR A 100 -7.27 -14.89 -12.11
C TYR A 100 -8.31 -15.32 -13.16
N LYS A 101 -8.89 -16.54 -12.99
CA LYS A 101 -9.79 -17.16 -13.98
C LYS A 101 -11.19 -17.47 -13.45
N LYS A 102 -11.50 -17.12 -12.20
CA LYS A 102 -12.79 -17.45 -11.56
C LYS A 102 -13.91 -16.46 -11.87
N GLY A 103 -13.62 -15.40 -12.61
CA GLY A 103 -14.59 -14.37 -12.99
C GLY A 103 -13.92 -13.15 -13.61
N PRO A 104 -14.71 -12.13 -13.97
CA PRO A 104 -14.17 -10.87 -14.44
C PRO A 104 -13.44 -10.13 -13.31
N LEU A 105 -12.36 -9.44 -13.66
CA LEU A 105 -11.69 -8.54 -12.72
C LEU A 105 -12.57 -7.31 -12.45
N PRO A 106 -12.60 -6.79 -11.22
CA PRO A 106 -13.29 -5.55 -10.90
C PRO A 106 -12.60 -4.36 -11.61
N ARG A 107 -13.27 -3.21 -11.63
CA ARG A 107 -12.65 -1.97 -12.15
C ARG A 107 -11.62 -1.39 -11.18
N ALA A 108 -11.85 -1.59 -9.89
CA ALA A 108 -10.99 -1.16 -8.81
C ALA A 108 -10.98 -2.20 -7.69
N LEU A 109 -9.89 -2.28 -6.93
CA LEU A 109 -9.75 -3.19 -5.79
C LEU A 109 -10.38 -2.58 -4.54
N ALA A 110 -11.25 -3.34 -3.88
CA ALA A 110 -11.81 -2.97 -2.58
C ALA A 110 -10.66 -2.82 -1.56
N THR A 111 -10.55 -1.63 -0.97
CA THR A 111 -9.40 -1.28 -0.14
C THR A 111 -9.85 -0.43 1.05
N VAL A 112 -9.25 -0.68 2.22
CA VAL A 112 -9.53 0.09 3.44
C VAL A 112 -8.27 0.83 3.90
N TYR A 113 -8.42 2.14 4.17
CA TYR A 113 -7.40 3.00 4.74
C TYR A 113 -7.87 3.59 6.07
N ILE A 114 -7.14 3.29 7.14
CA ILE A 114 -7.39 3.85 8.47
C ILE A 114 -6.42 5.02 8.66
N ILE A 115 -6.97 6.25 8.62
CA ILE A 115 -6.21 7.48 8.64
C ILE A 115 -5.70 7.73 10.08
N SER A 116 -4.42 8.07 10.20
CA SER A 116 -3.85 8.53 11.48
C SER A 116 -4.56 9.82 11.96
N PRO A 117 -4.76 10.02 13.26
CA PRO A 117 -5.29 11.29 13.78
C PRO A 117 -4.48 12.53 13.37
N HIS A 118 -3.20 12.36 13.12
CA HIS A 118 -2.27 13.40 12.69
C HIS A 118 -1.46 12.91 11.49
N PRO A 119 -2.05 12.85 10.27
CA PRO A 119 -1.38 12.29 9.12
C PRO A 119 -0.27 13.21 8.60
N PHE A 120 0.72 12.63 7.94
CA PHE A 120 1.65 13.38 7.10
C PHE A 120 0.98 13.70 5.76
N ALA A 121 1.11 14.94 5.29
CA ALA A 121 0.59 15.34 3.99
C ALA A 121 1.21 14.52 2.84
N GLU A 122 2.51 14.18 2.95
CA GLU A 122 3.23 13.35 1.99
C GLU A 122 2.68 11.93 1.90
N VAL A 123 2.20 11.37 3.03
CA VAL A 123 1.56 10.06 3.07
C VAL A 123 0.21 10.13 2.37
N ASP A 124 -0.62 11.12 2.71
CA ASP A 124 -1.95 11.28 2.10
C ASP A 124 -1.83 11.52 0.59
N THR A 125 -0.90 12.37 0.15
CA THR A 125 -0.63 12.61 -1.28
C THR A 125 -0.21 11.31 -1.97
N PHE A 126 0.73 10.55 -1.40
CA PHE A 126 1.18 9.29 -1.97
C PHE A 126 0.06 8.23 -2.01
N VAL A 127 -0.80 8.17 -0.99
CA VAL A 127 -1.98 7.30 -0.97
C VAL A 127 -2.96 7.68 -2.08
N ASP A 128 -3.20 8.98 -2.32
CA ASP A 128 -4.08 9.46 -3.39
C ASP A 128 -3.52 9.08 -4.78
N GLU A 129 -2.24 9.39 -5.02
CA GLU A 129 -1.56 9.08 -6.27
C GLU A 129 -1.54 7.57 -6.55
N SER A 130 -1.07 6.76 -5.58
CA SER A 130 -1.01 5.31 -5.75
C SER A 130 -2.38 4.65 -5.85
N SER A 131 -3.42 5.20 -5.18
CA SER A 131 -4.79 4.70 -5.33
C SER A 131 -5.32 4.94 -6.75
N SER A 132 -4.99 6.07 -7.35
CA SER A 132 -5.32 6.36 -8.75
C SER A 132 -4.54 5.43 -9.70
N ASP A 133 -3.22 5.33 -9.52
CA ASP A 133 -2.32 4.58 -10.38
C ASP A 133 -2.61 3.06 -10.39
N TYR A 134 -3.03 2.52 -9.25
CA TYR A 134 -3.32 1.09 -9.07
C TYR A 134 -4.81 0.76 -9.03
N HIS A 135 -5.69 1.73 -9.32
CA HIS A 135 -7.14 1.57 -9.36
C HIS A 135 -7.70 0.96 -8.06
N LEU A 136 -7.49 1.66 -6.93
CA LEU A 136 -8.04 1.25 -5.64
C LEU A 136 -9.38 1.95 -5.39
N ASP A 137 -10.39 1.18 -4.99
CA ASP A 137 -11.61 1.68 -4.38
C ASP A 137 -11.37 1.83 -2.87
N LEU A 138 -10.85 3.00 -2.49
CA LEU A 138 -10.29 3.26 -1.18
C LEU A 138 -11.31 3.85 -0.22
N ALA A 139 -11.86 3.02 0.66
CA ALA A 139 -12.67 3.44 1.79
C ALA A 139 -11.79 4.00 2.92
N ARG A 140 -12.05 5.24 3.37
CA ARG A 140 -11.21 5.97 4.33
C ARG A 140 -11.95 6.18 5.65
N TYR A 141 -11.26 5.87 6.78
CA TYR A 141 -11.83 6.01 8.13
C TYR A 141 -10.87 6.75 9.05
N ALA A 142 -11.28 7.92 9.56
CA ALA A 142 -10.56 8.71 10.55
C ALA A 142 -11.10 8.42 11.97
N MET A 143 -10.94 7.17 12.41
CA MET A 143 -11.41 6.68 13.72
C MET A 143 -10.50 5.55 14.21
N PRO A 144 -10.62 5.10 15.49
CA PRO A 144 -9.82 3.97 15.98
C PRO A 144 -9.97 2.73 15.14
N MET A 145 -8.89 1.94 15.03
CA MET A 145 -8.79 0.82 14.08
C MET A 145 -9.93 -0.20 14.20
N LYS A 146 -10.34 -0.53 15.43
CA LYS A 146 -11.42 -1.49 15.67
C LYS A 146 -12.76 -0.99 15.14
N GLU A 147 -13.09 0.25 15.43
CA GLU A 147 -14.32 0.92 14.96
C GLU A 147 -14.30 1.11 13.44
N ALA A 148 -13.13 1.42 12.87
CA ALA A 148 -12.96 1.56 11.43
C ALA A 148 -13.25 0.24 10.70
N PHE A 149 -12.70 -0.88 11.15
CA PHE A 149 -13.01 -2.18 10.57
C PHE A 149 -14.48 -2.58 10.80
N GLN A 150 -15.05 -2.25 11.96
CA GLN A 150 -16.47 -2.52 12.22
C GLN A 150 -17.36 -1.74 11.24
N GLN A 151 -17.06 -0.48 10.98
CA GLN A 151 -17.82 0.34 10.03
C GLN A 151 -17.60 -0.14 8.59
N TYR A 152 -16.34 -0.43 8.22
CA TYR A 152 -16.00 -0.94 6.90
C TYR A 152 -16.76 -2.21 6.55
N LEU A 153 -16.77 -3.21 7.44
CA LEU A 153 -17.46 -4.49 7.23
C LEU A 153 -19.00 -4.36 7.25
N LYS A 154 -19.52 -3.35 7.94
CA LYS A 154 -20.95 -3.03 7.91
C LYS A 154 -21.36 -2.44 6.55
N GLU A 155 -20.51 -1.64 5.93
CA GLU A 155 -20.74 -1.04 4.61
C GLU A 155 -20.42 -2.01 3.47
N ASN A 156 -19.47 -2.94 3.69
CA ASN A 156 -18.99 -3.92 2.72
C ASN A 156 -19.26 -5.34 3.23
N THR A 157 -20.54 -5.71 3.28
CA THR A 157 -21.02 -6.95 3.91
C THR A 157 -20.56 -8.25 3.24
N SER A 158 -20.08 -8.17 1.99
CA SER A 158 -19.49 -9.31 1.28
C SER A 158 -18.07 -9.62 1.74
N VAL A 159 -17.33 -8.66 2.29
CA VAL A 159 -15.92 -8.83 2.68
C VAL A 159 -15.80 -9.83 3.83
N LYS A 160 -14.99 -10.87 3.61
CA LYS A 160 -14.68 -11.93 4.58
C LYS A 160 -13.20 -12.05 4.89
N ALA A 161 -12.34 -11.60 4.00
CA ALA A 161 -10.89 -11.63 4.14
C ALA A 161 -10.26 -10.29 3.79
N ILE A 162 -9.28 -9.85 4.58
CA ILE A 162 -8.53 -8.63 4.35
C ILE A 162 -7.04 -8.99 4.31
N LEU A 163 -6.39 -8.66 3.21
CA LEU A 163 -4.95 -8.79 3.07
C LEU A 163 -4.26 -7.65 3.83
N VAL A 164 -3.28 -7.99 4.65
CA VAL A 164 -2.59 -7.05 5.56
C VAL A 164 -1.08 -7.18 5.39
N GLY A 165 -0.39 -6.06 5.26
CA GLY A 165 1.07 -6.00 5.11
C GLY A 165 1.84 -6.17 6.42
N THR A 166 1.32 -6.92 7.39
CA THR A 166 2.00 -7.21 8.65
C THR A 166 3.14 -8.18 8.43
N ARG A 167 4.27 -7.90 9.06
CA ARG A 167 5.43 -8.80 9.11
C ARG A 167 5.61 -9.41 10.51
N ARG A 168 6.32 -10.52 10.59
CA ARG A 168 6.60 -11.20 11.86
C ARG A 168 7.40 -10.31 12.82
N THR A 169 8.22 -9.42 12.29
CA THR A 169 9.02 -8.44 13.03
C THR A 169 8.23 -7.23 13.52
N ASP A 170 6.98 -7.06 13.06
CA ASP A 170 6.10 -6.00 13.53
C ASP A 170 5.52 -6.29 14.92
N PRO A 171 5.10 -5.26 15.69
CA PRO A 171 4.39 -5.47 16.93
C PRO A 171 3.19 -6.40 16.76
N HIS A 172 3.08 -7.40 17.63
CA HIS A 172 2.04 -8.45 17.59
C HIS A 172 2.08 -9.40 16.38
N GLY A 173 3.09 -9.28 15.48
CA GLY A 173 3.26 -10.16 14.32
C GLY A 173 3.90 -11.51 14.63
N GLN A 174 4.58 -11.63 15.76
CA GLN A 174 5.49 -12.75 16.09
C GLN A 174 4.87 -14.14 15.98
N ASN A 175 3.60 -14.29 16.38
CA ASN A 175 2.89 -15.58 16.41
C ASN A 175 1.86 -15.72 15.28
N LEU A 176 1.76 -14.76 14.37
CA LEU A 176 0.83 -14.82 13.27
C LEU A 176 1.30 -15.82 12.21
N THR A 177 0.33 -16.34 11.48
CA THR A 177 0.50 -17.23 10.33
C THR A 177 0.06 -16.52 9.05
N HIS A 178 0.01 -17.20 7.93
CA HIS A 178 -0.50 -16.61 6.70
C HIS A 178 -2.01 -16.34 6.73
N PHE A 179 -2.77 -17.08 7.54
CA PHE A 179 -4.22 -16.93 7.69
C PHE A 179 -4.58 -16.98 9.17
N ASP A 180 -5.03 -15.87 9.72
CA ASP A 180 -5.46 -15.77 11.11
C ASP A 180 -6.83 -15.09 11.20
N GLU A 181 -7.75 -15.69 11.92
CA GLU A 181 -8.96 -15.00 12.31
C GLU A 181 -8.64 -13.80 13.19
N THR A 182 -9.49 -12.79 13.20
CA THR A 182 -9.37 -11.68 14.12
C THR A 182 -9.54 -12.12 15.58
N ASP A 183 -8.87 -11.41 16.49
CA ASP A 183 -8.91 -11.71 17.92
C ASP A 183 -10.31 -11.49 18.51
N SER A 184 -10.62 -12.18 19.61
CA SER A 184 -11.89 -12.03 20.32
C SER A 184 -12.21 -10.56 20.61
N GLY A 185 -13.44 -10.17 20.32
CA GLY A 185 -13.92 -8.82 20.49
C GLY A 185 -13.57 -7.85 19.35
N TRP A 186 -12.90 -8.28 18.31
CA TRP A 186 -12.75 -7.56 17.05
C TRP A 186 -13.87 -7.94 16.06
N PRO A 187 -14.15 -7.11 15.04
CA PRO A 187 -14.99 -7.50 13.92
C PRO A 187 -14.43 -8.74 13.26
N ALA A 188 -15.29 -9.70 12.94
CA ALA A 188 -14.88 -11.02 12.43
C ALA A 188 -14.52 -10.95 10.94
N PHE A 189 -13.27 -11.23 10.60
CA PHE A 189 -12.77 -11.48 9.24
C PHE A 189 -11.48 -12.28 9.28
N MET A 190 -11.10 -12.89 8.16
CA MET A 190 -9.81 -13.55 8.00
C MET A 190 -8.73 -12.52 7.66
N ARG A 191 -7.71 -12.42 8.48
CA ARG A 191 -6.48 -11.66 8.15
C ARG A 191 -5.60 -12.56 7.28
N VAL A 192 -5.18 -12.05 6.13
CA VAL A 192 -4.25 -12.76 5.24
C VAL A 192 -2.94 -11.99 5.20
N HIS A 193 -1.85 -12.65 5.55
CA HIS A 193 -0.52 -12.06 5.71
C HIS A 193 0.49 -12.66 4.70
N PRO A 194 0.45 -12.31 3.41
CA PRO A 194 1.32 -12.89 2.40
C PRO A 194 2.80 -12.56 2.61
N VAL A 195 3.09 -11.41 3.25
CA VAL A 195 4.45 -10.91 3.47
C VAL A 195 4.93 -11.10 4.91
N ILE A 196 4.28 -12.01 5.68
CA ILE A 196 4.55 -12.17 7.12
C ILE A 196 6.01 -12.46 7.44
N ASP A 197 6.69 -13.26 6.62
CA ASP A 197 8.08 -13.70 6.84
C ASP A 197 9.12 -12.84 6.11
N TRP A 198 8.71 -11.71 5.52
CA TRP A 198 9.66 -10.80 4.87
C TRP A 198 10.40 -9.94 5.89
N HIS A 199 11.71 -9.77 5.66
CA HIS A 199 12.54 -8.83 6.41
C HIS A 199 12.56 -7.43 5.79
N TYR A 200 12.94 -6.43 6.59
CA TYR A 200 13.01 -5.04 6.17
C TYR A 200 13.84 -4.83 4.90
N VAL A 201 15.00 -5.45 4.84
CA VAL A 201 15.92 -5.38 3.68
C VAL A 201 15.32 -6.02 2.43
N GLU A 202 14.48 -7.03 2.57
CA GLU A 202 13.82 -7.73 1.47
C GLU A 202 12.71 -6.87 0.86
N ILE A 203 11.90 -6.21 1.70
CA ILE A 203 10.90 -5.22 1.28
C ILE A 203 11.56 -4.15 0.42
N TRP A 204 12.65 -3.56 0.90
CA TRP A 204 13.36 -2.52 0.16
C TRP A 204 14.07 -3.04 -1.09
N ALA A 205 14.66 -4.22 -1.04
CA ALA A 205 15.28 -4.84 -2.20
C ALA A 205 14.26 -5.08 -3.31
N PHE A 206 13.03 -5.54 -2.98
CA PHE A 206 11.95 -5.69 -3.93
C PHE A 206 11.53 -4.35 -4.53
N ILE A 207 11.17 -3.35 -3.69
CA ILE A 207 10.72 -2.03 -4.14
C ILE A 207 11.76 -1.40 -5.08
N ARG A 208 13.04 -1.43 -4.70
CA ARG A 208 14.13 -0.82 -5.47
C ARG A 208 14.41 -1.57 -6.78
N HIS A 209 14.45 -2.91 -6.73
CA HIS A 209 14.69 -3.72 -7.91
C HIS A 209 13.55 -3.59 -8.93
N MET A 210 12.31 -3.57 -8.45
CA MET A 210 11.12 -3.41 -9.28
C MET A 210 10.84 -1.96 -9.66
N GLN A 211 11.64 -1.00 -9.19
CA GLN A 211 11.49 0.45 -9.45
C GLN A 211 10.07 0.97 -9.11
N ILE A 212 9.50 0.49 -8.00
CA ILE A 212 8.16 0.88 -7.54
C ILE A 212 8.26 2.26 -6.87
N PRO A 213 7.44 3.24 -7.28
CA PRO A 213 7.31 4.51 -6.55
C PRO A 213 6.86 4.27 -5.10
N TYR A 214 7.42 5.03 -4.16
CA TYR A 214 7.11 4.94 -2.73
C TYR A 214 7.06 6.33 -2.09
N CYS A 215 6.47 6.42 -0.89
CA CYS A 215 6.30 7.68 -0.17
C CYS A 215 7.66 8.39 0.04
N PRO A 216 7.78 9.69 -0.31
CA PRO A 216 9.04 10.43 -0.25
C PRO A 216 9.61 10.61 1.15
N LEU A 217 8.84 10.41 2.21
CA LEU A 217 9.33 10.43 3.59
C LEU A 217 10.42 9.36 3.83
N TYR A 218 10.38 8.26 3.11
CA TYR A 218 11.42 7.23 3.21
C TYR A 218 12.80 7.73 2.76
N ASP A 219 12.85 8.66 1.78
CA ASP A 219 14.12 9.28 1.36
C ASP A 219 14.65 10.31 2.37
N GLN A 220 13.82 10.69 3.34
CA GLN A 220 14.14 11.61 4.43
C GLN A 220 14.54 10.89 5.73
N GLY A 221 14.68 9.55 5.68
CA GLY A 221 15.11 8.73 6.81
C GLY A 221 13.99 8.25 7.72
N TYR A 222 12.73 8.43 7.36
CA TYR A 222 11.62 7.77 8.04
C TYR A 222 11.60 6.29 7.62
N THR A 223 11.59 5.38 8.58
CA THR A 223 11.65 3.93 8.32
C THR A 223 10.32 3.22 8.59
N SER A 224 9.47 3.83 9.40
CA SER A 224 8.11 3.40 9.71
C SER A 224 7.21 4.62 9.74
N LEU A 225 6.07 4.57 9.04
CA LEU A 225 5.15 5.69 8.93
C LEU A 225 3.99 5.55 9.92
N GLY A 226 3.68 6.63 10.60
CA GLY A 226 2.57 6.79 11.53
C GLY A 226 2.03 8.21 11.46
N GLY A 227 1.77 8.84 12.62
CA GLY A 227 1.35 10.23 12.69
C GLY A 227 2.52 11.20 12.87
N THR A 228 2.29 12.48 12.54
CA THR A 228 3.29 13.55 12.72
C THR A 228 3.68 13.79 14.19
N THR A 229 2.85 13.35 15.13
CA THR A 229 3.06 13.53 16.58
C THR A 229 3.85 12.40 17.24
N ASP A 230 4.09 11.29 16.53
CA ASP A 230 4.72 10.08 17.09
C ASP A 230 5.72 9.42 16.15
N THR A 231 6.09 10.12 15.07
CA THR A 231 7.00 9.56 14.05
C THR A 231 8.04 10.59 13.65
N HIS A 232 9.31 10.20 13.71
CA HIS A 232 10.48 11.00 13.42
C HIS A 232 11.41 10.25 12.48
N PRO A 233 12.35 10.93 11.78
CA PRO A 233 13.43 10.26 11.07
C PRO A 233 14.19 9.32 11.99
N ASN A 234 14.55 8.15 11.52
CA ASN A 234 15.18 7.11 12.32
C ASN A 234 16.58 7.52 12.77
N PRO A 235 16.88 7.55 14.08
CA PRO A 235 18.18 7.95 14.59
C PRO A 235 19.33 7.06 14.11
N ALA A 236 19.07 5.78 13.76
CA ALA A 236 20.07 4.87 13.20
C ALA A 236 20.53 5.28 11.79
N LEU A 237 19.75 6.11 11.11
CA LEU A 237 20.08 6.66 9.77
C LEU A 237 20.70 8.06 9.82
N LYS A 238 20.97 8.59 11.01
CA LYS A 238 21.59 9.90 11.13
C LYS A 238 22.95 9.91 10.41
N ALA A 239 23.10 10.81 9.44
CA ALA A 239 24.35 10.96 8.69
C ALA A 239 25.43 11.58 9.59
N ASN A 240 26.66 11.07 9.49
CA ASN A 240 27.80 11.76 10.07
C ASN A 240 28.08 13.01 9.25
N ILE A 241 27.77 14.16 9.78
CA ILE A 241 28.01 15.45 9.11
C ILE A 241 29.48 15.77 9.29
N ASP A 242 30.30 15.45 8.29
CA ASP A 242 31.62 16.05 8.15
C ASP A 242 31.40 17.53 7.78
N SER A 243 32.00 18.43 8.58
CA SER A 243 31.73 19.87 8.58
C SER A 243 32.11 20.63 7.28
N GLU A 244 32.53 19.91 6.24
CA GLU A 244 32.99 20.50 4.95
C GLU A 244 32.05 20.19 3.76
N ALA A 245 31.03 19.36 3.90
CA ALA A 245 30.13 19.02 2.79
C ALA A 245 28.91 19.95 2.74
N ARG A 246 28.73 20.67 1.64
CA ARG A 246 27.64 21.63 1.40
C ARG A 246 26.26 20.98 1.10
N ASP A 247 26.18 19.66 1.00
CA ASP A 247 24.94 18.93 0.68
C ASP A 247 24.65 17.90 1.78
N THR A 248 24.21 18.41 2.94
CA THR A 248 24.00 17.60 4.13
C THR A 248 22.56 17.15 4.24
N LYS A 249 22.21 16.01 3.64
CA LYS A 249 21.06 15.25 4.13
C LYS A 249 21.37 14.84 5.57
N VAL A 250 20.55 15.29 6.51
CA VAL A 250 20.72 15.00 7.95
C VAL A 250 20.53 13.52 8.24
N PHE A 251 19.76 12.83 7.41
CA PHE A 251 19.46 11.40 7.50
C PHE A 251 19.68 10.72 6.14
N LYS A 252 20.14 9.47 6.22
CA LYS A 252 20.20 8.57 5.07
C LYS A 252 18.79 8.05 4.73
N PRO A 253 18.56 7.66 3.45
CA PRO A 253 17.28 7.05 3.07
C PRO A 253 16.99 5.75 3.84
N ALA A 254 15.70 5.47 4.02
CA ALA A 254 15.21 4.29 4.75
C ALA A 254 15.82 2.96 4.28
N TYR A 255 16.03 2.81 2.98
CA TYR A 255 16.58 1.58 2.40
C TYR A 255 18.07 1.32 2.72
N GLU A 256 18.74 2.23 3.40
CA GLU A 256 20.08 1.99 3.94
C GLU A 256 20.08 1.36 5.33
N LEU A 257 18.91 1.23 5.99
CA LEU A 257 18.79 0.47 7.22
C LEU A 257 18.80 -1.04 6.92
N THR A 258 19.55 -1.80 7.71
CA THR A 258 19.72 -3.26 7.51
C THR A 258 19.09 -4.12 8.60
N GLU A 259 18.79 -3.54 9.76
CA GLU A 259 18.33 -4.26 10.94
C GLU A 259 16.84 -4.08 11.18
N ASP A 260 16.06 -5.18 11.19
CA ASP A 260 14.62 -5.16 11.46
C ASP A 260 14.29 -4.52 12.81
N ASN A 261 15.06 -4.83 13.85
CA ASN A 261 14.84 -4.31 15.21
C ASN A 261 15.09 -2.82 15.35
N ALA A 262 15.80 -2.21 14.38
CA ALA A 262 16.05 -0.77 14.34
C ALA A 262 14.96 0.00 13.56
N GLU A 263 14.09 -0.68 12.82
CA GLU A 263 13.09 -0.04 11.94
C GLU A 263 12.21 0.97 12.67
N ARG A 264 11.82 0.66 13.90
CA ARG A 264 10.86 1.48 14.67
C ARG A 264 11.52 2.45 15.66
N LEU A 265 12.83 2.66 15.60
CA LEU A 265 13.53 3.61 16.48
C LEU A 265 13.08 5.08 16.27
N GLY A 266 12.48 5.40 15.13
CA GLY A 266 11.85 6.69 14.87
C GLY A 266 10.39 6.79 15.36
N ARG A 267 9.87 5.80 16.10
CA ARG A 267 8.50 5.82 16.65
C ARG A 267 8.52 6.04 18.15
N ASP A 268 7.71 7.02 18.61
CA ASP A 268 7.49 7.21 20.03
C ASP A 268 6.53 6.13 20.56
N TRP A 269 6.97 5.37 21.54
CA TRP A 269 6.15 4.37 22.21
C TRP A 269 5.32 5.09 23.30
N LYS A 270 4.00 5.03 23.17
CA LYS A 270 3.07 5.45 24.24
C LYS A 270 2.66 4.27 25.09
#